data_5d4246788f1f2f8a131812ff63886c76
#
_entry.id   5d4246788f1f2f8a131812ff63886c76
#
_cell.length_a   1.000
_cell.length_b   1.000
_cell.length_c   1.000
_cell.angle_alpha   90.00
_cell.angle_beta   90.00
_cell.angle_gamma   90.00
#
_symmetry.space_group_name_H-M   'P 1'
#
loop_
_entity.id
_entity.type
_entity.pdbx_description
1 polymer ?
#
loop_
_entity_poly.entity_id
_entity_poly.type
_entity_poly.pdbx_seq_one_letter_code
_entity_poly.pdbx_strand_id
1 'polypeptide(L)'
;MTNLIKKYIDKLTIDDIRKYSLKNDISLNQQELNFIYNTIKNDYNKLLSDNYTEILDKLKKNLSKDNYDKIVFLFHKYKKEYGYLL
;
A
#
# COMPACT_ATOMS: atom_id res chain seq x y z
N MET A 1 4.33 -17.85 -6.44
CA MET A 1 3.67 -16.90 -5.50
C MET A 1 3.78 -15.46 -5.98
N THR A 2 5.00 -14.98 -6.27
CA THR A 2 5.19 -13.61 -6.79
C THR A 2 4.40 -13.33 -8.06
N ASN A 3 4.22 -14.32 -8.94
CA ASN A 3 3.47 -14.13 -10.18
C ASN A 3 1.98 -13.84 -9.95
N LEU A 4 1.38 -14.45 -8.93
CA LEU A 4 -0.02 -14.18 -8.58
C LEU A 4 -0.18 -12.77 -8.04
N ILE A 5 0.74 -12.34 -7.20
CA ILE A 5 0.74 -10.99 -6.63
C ILE A 5 0.91 -9.97 -7.75
N LYS A 6 1.85 -10.22 -8.66
CA LYS A 6 2.06 -9.32 -9.80
C LYS A 6 0.80 -9.17 -10.65
N LYS A 7 0.12 -10.27 -10.95
CA LYS A 7 -1.13 -10.22 -11.72
C LYS A 7 -2.18 -9.38 -11.03
N TYR A 8 -2.30 -9.51 -9.70
CA TYR A 8 -3.24 -8.72 -8.92
C TYR A 8 -2.88 -7.23 -8.99
N ILE A 9 -1.60 -6.92 -8.79
CA ILE A 9 -1.11 -5.54 -8.85
C ILE A 9 -1.31 -4.93 -10.23
N ASP A 10 -1.07 -5.69 -11.29
CA ASP A 10 -1.25 -5.21 -12.66
C ASP A 10 -2.70 -4.80 -12.94
N LYS A 11 -3.67 -5.43 -12.29
CA LYS A 11 -5.09 -5.11 -12.46
C LYS A 11 -5.60 -4.06 -11.52
N LEU A 12 -4.80 -3.66 -10.53
CA LEU A 12 -5.21 -2.71 -9.52
C LEU A 12 -5.44 -1.32 -10.12
N THR A 13 -6.54 -0.68 -9.77
CA THR A 13 -6.87 0.68 -10.22
C THR A 13 -6.86 1.65 -9.05
N ILE A 14 -6.82 2.95 -9.36
CA ILE A 14 -6.94 3.99 -8.33
C ILE A 14 -8.28 3.86 -7.59
N ASP A 15 -9.34 3.53 -8.31
CA ASP A 15 -10.66 3.38 -7.71
C ASP A 15 -10.70 2.22 -6.71
N ASP A 16 -10.00 1.13 -7.01
CA ASP A 16 -9.86 0.01 -6.07
C ASP A 16 -9.23 0.47 -4.76
N ILE A 17 -8.20 1.28 -4.86
CA ILE A 17 -7.52 1.81 -3.67
C ILE A 17 -8.44 2.73 -2.89
N ARG A 18 -9.17 3.60 -3.59
CA ARG A 18 -10.13 4.50 -2.94
C ARG A 18 -11.18 3.72 -2.16
N LYS A 19 -11.80 2.74 -2.80
CA LYS A 19 -12.84 1.93 -2.17
C LYS A 19 -12.32 1.16 -0.97
N TYR A 20 -11.15 0.56 -1.12
CA TYR A 20 -10.53 -0.18 -0.02
C TYR A 20 -10.20 0.72 1.16
N SER A 21 -9.66 1.90 0.87
CA SER A 21 -9.32 2.88 1.92
C SER A 21 -10.57 3.32 2.68
N LEU A 22 -11.63 3.66 1.97
CA LEU A 22 -12.89 4.08 2.60
C LEU A 22 -13.48 2.97 3.46
N LYS A 23 -13.37 1.73 3.01
CA LYS A 23 -13.85 0.57 3.79
C LYS A 23 -13.09 0.44 5.11
N ASN A 24 -11.88 0.93 5.17
CA ASN A 24 -11.04 0.88 6.37
C ASN A 24 -10.96 2.23 7.09
N ASP A 25 -11.92 3.13 6.84
CA ASP A 25 -12.01 4.44 7.49
C ASP A 25 -10.81 5.36 7.19
N ILE A 26 -10.24 5.21 5.99
CA ILE A 26 -9.13 6.05 5.56
C ILE A 26 -9.63 6.93 4.42
N SER A 27 -9.66 8.26 4.65
CA SER A 27 -10.06 9.24 3.63
C SER A 27 -8.81 9.85 3.00
N LEU A 28 -8.48 9.39 1.80
CA LEU A 28 -7.31 9.86 1.07
C LEU A 28 -7.73 10.97 0.11
N ASN A 29 -6.95 12.06 0.05
CA ASN A 29 -7.15 13.06 -0.97
C ASN A 29 -6.57 12.55 -2.31
N GLN A 30 -6.78 13.31 -3.39
CA GLN A 30 -6.36 12.86 -4.72
C GLN A 30 -4.84 12.68 -4.82
N GLN A 31 -4.07 13.57 -4.20
CA GLN A 31 -2.62 13.46 -4.21
C GLN A 31 -2.14 12.20 -3.47
N GLU A 32 -2.75 11.94 -2.32
CA GLU A 32 -2.43 10.74 -1.53
C GLU A 32 -2.79 9.47 -2.30
N LEU A 33 -3.97 9.45 -2.95
CA LEU A 33 -4.38 8.31 -3.76
C LEU A 33 -3.40 8.05 -4.90
N ASN A 34 -3.03 9.10 -5.62
CA ASN A 34 -2.09 8.98 -6.73
C ASN A 34 -0.74 8.48 -6.24
N PHE A 35 -0.27 8.99 -5.10
CA PHE A 35 1.00 8.57 -4.55
C PHE A 35 1.00 7.10 -4.15
N ILE A 36 -0.05 6.66 -3.47
CA ILE A 36 -0.17 5.27 -3.03
C ILE A 36 -0.28 4.35 -4.26
N TYR A 37 -1.09 4.73 -5.23
CA TYR A 37 -1.26 3.94 -6.46
C TYR A 37 0.09 3.75 -7.16
N ASN A 38 0.83 4.84 -7.37
CA ASN A 38 2.12 4.77 -8.05
C ASN A 38 3.14 3.97 -7.25
N THR A 39 3.12 4.12 -5.92
CA THR A 39 4.03 3.38 -5.05
C THR A 39 3.76 1.87 -5.14
N ILE A 40 2.50 1.47 -5.08
CA ILE A 40 2.15 0.05 -5.18
C ILE A 40 2.54 -0.49 -6.56
N LYS A 41 2.22 0.24 -7.63
CA LYS A 41 2.51 -0.22 -9.00
C LYS A 41 4.01 -0.37 -9.25
N ASN A 42 4.81 0.56 -8.73
CA ASN A 42 6.24 0.61 -9.05
C ASN A 42 7.12 -0.12 -8.03
N ASP A 43 6.70 -0.16 -6.76
CA ASP A 43 7.57 -0.60 -5.68
C ASP A 43 7.03 -1.81 -4.91
N TYR A 44 6.06 -2.55 -5.47
CA TYR A 44 5.48 -3.68 -4.75
C TYR A 44 6.53 -4.72 -4.34
N ASN A 45 7.58 -4.89 -5.14
CA ASN A 45 8.67 -5.83 -4.81
C ASN A 45 9.38 -5.43 -3.53
N LYS A 46 9.58 -4.12 -3.33
CA LYS A 46 10.20 -3.61 -2.10
C LYS A 46 9.27 -3.80 -0.91
N LEU A 47 7.96 -3.64 -1.11
CA LEU A 47 6.98 -3.87 -0.05
C LEU A 47 6.98 -5.32 0.43
N LEU A 48 7.24 -6.25 -0.48
CA LEU A 48 7.27 -7.67 -0.16
C LEU A 48 8.61 -8.14 0.42
N SER A 49 9.63 -7.29 0.39
CA SER A 49 10.97 -7.59 0.86
C SER A 49 11.22 -6.94 2.22
N ASP A 50 12.42 -7.15 2.76
CA ASP A 50 12.84 -6.50 3.99
C ASP A 50 13.20 -5.02 3.79
N ASN A 51 13.16 -4.53 2.56
CA ASN A 51 13.46 -3.14 2.23
C ASN A 51 12.24 -2.23 2.29
N TYR A 52 11.16 -2.68 2.92
CA TYR A 52 9.90 -1.92 2.98
C TYR A 52 10.03 -0.60 3.77
N THR A 53 11.02 -0.47 4.64
CA THR A 53 11.20 0.75 5.43
C THR A 53 11.41 1.97 4.55
N GLU A 54 12.09 1.81 3.41
CA GLU A 54 12.29 2.89 2.45
C GLU A 54 10.95 3.40 1.92
N ILE A 55 10.01 2.47 1.65
CA ILE A 55 8.68 2.83 1.18
C ILE A 55 7.89 3.54 2.29
N LEU A 56 8.00 3.07 3.53
CA LEU A 56 7.32 3.71 4.65
C LEU A 56 7.79 5.15 4.84
N ASP A 57 9.08 5.42 4.65
CA ASP A 57 9.61 6.78 4.74
C ASP A 57 9.02 7.69 3.66
N LYS A 58 8.86 7.17 2.44
CA LYS A 58 8.22 7.92 1.36
C LYS A 58 6.76 8.21 1.67
N LEU A 59 6.04 7.23 2.20
CA LEU A 59 4.65 7.40 2.59
C LEU A 59 4.51 8.46 3.69
N LYS A 60 5.40 8.43 4.67
CA LYS A 60 5.38 9.40 5.76
C LYS A 60 5.50 10.84 5.26
N LYS A 61 6.29 11.06 4.22
CA LYS A 61 6.49 12.39 3.64
C LYS A 61 5.33 12.85 2.77
N ASN A 62 4.52 11.93 2.28
CA ASN A 62 3.49 12.23 1.28
C ASN A 62 2.05 12.03 1.75
N LEU A 63 1.86 11.55 2.97
CA LEU A 63 0.53 11.36 3.56
C LEU A 63 0.38 12.24 4.79
N SER A 64 -0.87 12.58 5.13
CA SER A 64 -1.15 13.18 6.42
C SER A 64 -0.73 12.20 7.52
N LYS A 65 -0.43 12.71 8.71
CA LYS A 65 -0.02 11.84 9.81
C LYS A 65 -1.08 10.78 10.12
N ASP A 66 -2.35 11.18 10.14
CA ASP A 66 -3.45 10.27 10.45
C ASP A 66 -3.55 9.16 9.40
N ASN A 67 -3.49 9.54 8.12
CA ASN A 67 -3.55 8.56 7.04
C ASN A 67 -2.32 7.66 7.02
N TYR A 68 -1.15 8.23 7.28
CA TYR A 68 0.07 7.44 7.36
C TYR A 68 -0.05 6.37 8.46
N ASP A 69 -0.49 6.76 9.65
CA ASP A 69 -0.60 5.82 10.77
C ASP A 69 -1.57 4.68 10.45
N LYS A 70 -2.69 5.00 9.82
CA LYS A 70 -3.69 3.99 9.43
C LYS A 70 -3.18 3.07 8.34
N ILE A 71 -2.49 3.61 7.34
CA ILE A 71 -1.92 2.82 6.24
C ILE A 71 -0.85 1.88 6.75
N VAL A 72 0.03 2.37 7.62
CA VAL A 72 1.09 1.54 8.21
C VAL A 72 0.50 0.41 9.04
N PHE A 73 -0.54 0.71 9.80
CA PHE A 73 -1.24 -0.32 10.57
C PHE A 73 -1.78 -1.43 9.66
N LEU A 74 -2.43 -1.06 8.57
CA LEU A 74 -2.94 -2.04 7.61
C LEU A 74 -1.79 -2.84 6.96
N PHE A 75 -0.71 -2.16 6.61
CA PHE A 75 0.45 -2.82 6.01
C PHE A 75 1.00 -3.91 6.91
N HIS A 76 1.21 -3.60 8.18
CA HIS A 76 1.74 -4.58 9.13
C HIS A 76 0.76 -5.73 9.38
N LYS A 77 -0.53 -5.41 9.44
CA LYS A 77 -1.56 -6.42 9.60
C LYS A 77 -1.53 -7.43 8.46
N TYR A 78 -1.51 -6.94 7.21
CA TYR A 78 -1.50 -7.84 6.05
C TYR A 78 -0.20 -8.58 5.91
N LYS A 79 0.92 -7.94 6.20
CA LYS A 79 2.21 -8.62 6.16
C LYS A 79 2.26 -9.77 7.15
N LYS A 80 1.69 -9.58 8.33
CA LYS A 80 1.61 -10.63 9.35
C LYS A 80 0.70 -11.77 8.90
N GLU A 81 -0.47 -11.45 8.33
CA GLU A 81 -1.47 -12.44 7.95
C GLU A 81 -1.05 -13.24 6.71
N TYR A 82 -0.40 -12.60 5.76
CA TYR A 82 -0.09 -13.19 4.46
C TYR A 82 1.40 -13.32 4.16
N GLY A 83 2.25 -13.02 5.12
CA GLY A 83 3.69 -13.10 4.93
C GLY A 83 4.18 -14.50 4.57
N TYR A 84 3.47 -15.54 5.00
CA TYR A 84 3.83 -16.92 4.69
C TYR A 84 3.66 -17.24 3.19
N LEU A 85 2.94 -16.39 2.45
CA LEU A 85 2.75 -16.56 1.01
C LEU A 85 3.89 -15.93 0.20
N LEU A 86 4.74 -15.20 0.86
CA LEU A 86 5.86 -14.51 0.22
C LEU A 86 7.15 -15.34 0.34
#